data_8b6843f70338f03363f57353076c2963
#
_entry.id   8b6843f70338f03363f57353076c2963
#
_cell.length_a   1.000
_cell.length_b   1.000
_cell.length_c   1.000
_cell.angle_alpha   90.00
_cell.angle_beta   90.00
_cell.angle_gamma   90.00
#
_symmetry.space_group_name_H-M   'P 1'
#
loop_
_entity.id
_entity.type
_entity.pdbx_description
1 polymer ?
#
loop_
_entity_poly.entity_id
_entity_poly.type
_entity_poly.pdbx_seq_one_letter_code
_entity_poly.pdbx_strand_id
1 'polypeptide(L)'
;MSSISQDLADQSVDGYSQPYAAPQSDAEYHPYRAISKAAVTSLAIGLLSFSALVFPELLILPSLGAVLGVIAIRNLRRYPEELTGRIPAMLGLVLCSLLLVGGSALHAAIYATEVPDGYERISYNSLKSAPGKPDFPPGEALALDGKKVFLKGYIHPSVDGMGAIKKFVLVPDLGTCCFGGQPPLTHMIEVSVKSHDVVEYSQRKRRLAGVLHVDRHLKPISGLNGVYYQLDAEYVK
;
A
#
# COMPACT_ATOMS: atom_id res chain seq x y z
N MET A 1 10.15 93.51 48.49
CA MET A 1 9.72 92.16 48.35
C MET A 1 8.58 92.13 47.28
N SER A 2 9.01 92.36 46.05
CA SER A 2 8.07 92.29 44.93
C SER A 2 8.84 92.43 43.61
N SER A 3 9.54 91.45 43.18
CA SER A 3 10.13 91.43 41.82
C SER A 3 10.64 90.08 41.36
N ILE A 4 10.25 88.99 42.02
CA ILE A 4 10.73 87.65 41.64
C ILE A 4 9.65 86.77 41.00
N SER A 5 8.38 87.24 40.90
CA SER A 5 7.24 86.47 40.45
C SER A 5 6.78 86.74 39.00
N GLN A 6 7.50 87.54 38.24
CA GLN A 6 7.15 87.88 36.83
C GLN A 6 8.10 87.32 35.77
N ASP A 7 9.26 86.79 36.16
CA ASP A 7 10.20 86.21 35.16
C ASP A 7 10.03 84.73 34.86
N LEU A 8 9.02 84.11 35.45
CA LEU A 8 8.72 82.66 35.20
C LEU A 8 7.56 82.40 34.24
N ALA A 9 6.93 83.48 33.73
CA ALA A 9 5.77 83.34 32.87
C ALA A 9 6.05 83.51 31.36
N ASP A 10 7.28 83.81 30.97
CA ASP A 10 7.62 84.07 29.56
C ASP A 10 8.66 83.12 28.96
N GLN A 11 8.82 81.92 29.53
CA GLN A 11 9.41 80.78 28.80
C GLN A 11 8.27 80.03 28.13
N SER A 12 7.62 80.66 27.17
CA SER A 12 6.73 80.08 26.20
C SER A 12 7.47 78.94 25.47
N VAL A 13 6.94 77.86 25.64
CA VAL A 13 6.50 76.76 24.85
C VAL A 13 6.58 76.99 23.31
N ASP A 14 7.75 77.42 22.79
CA ASP A 14 8.00 77.53 21.35
C ASP A 14 9.01 76.48 20.91
N GLY A 15 8.71 75.19 21.15
CA GLY A 15 9.69 74.20 20.77
C GLY A 15 9.24 72.83 20.34
N TYR A 16 7.96 72.53 20.30
CA TYR A 16 7.50 71.21 19.94
C TYR A 16 6.25 71.18 19.06
N SER A 17 6.27 71.85 17.95
CA SER A 17 5.33 71.62 16.85
C SER A 17 6.07 71.35 15.57
N GLN A 18 7.03 70.37 15.64
CA GLN A 18 7.33 69.65 14.41
C GLN A 18 6.15 68.70 14.18
N PRO A 19 5.46 68.83 13.06
CA PRO A 19 4.54 67.77 12.64
C PRO A 19 5.37 66.51 12.51
N TYR A 20 5.07 65.53 13.35
CA TYR A 20 5.62 64.18 13.14
C TYR A 20 5.17 63.77 11.74
N ALA A 21 6.02 64.01 10.76
CA ALA A 21 5.85 63.42 9.43
C ALA A 21 5.87 61.91 9.68
N ALA A 22 4.72 61.32 9.72
CA ALA A 22 4.61 59.86 9.70
C ALA A 22 5.50 59.38 8.56
N PRO A 23 6.42 58.44 8.82
CA PRO A 23 7.21 57.88 7.74
C PRO A 23 6.20 57.36 6.71
N GLN A 24 6.19 58.04 5.56
CA GLN A 24 5.53 57.51 4.36
C GLN A 24 6.35 56.25 3.99
N SER A 25 6.01 55.16 4.68
CA SER A 25 6.43 53.87 4.22
C SER A 25 5.62 53.59 2.93
N ASP A 26 6.17 54.04 1.81
CA ASP A 26 5.90 53.49 0.50
C ASP A 26 6.50 52.06 0.48
N ALA A 27 6.36 51.34 1.58
CA ALA A 27 6.57 49.91 1.62
C ALA A 27 5.41 49.35 0.78
N GLU A 28 5.69 49.19 -0.51
CA GLU A 28 4.88 48.48 -1.44
C GLU A 28 4.49 47.15 -0.76
N TYR A 29 3.28 47.10 -0.21
CA TYR A 29 2.77 45.93 0.50
C TYR A 29 2.57 44.84 -0.54
N HIS A 30 3.63 44.05 -0.78
CA HIS A 30 3.54 42.84 -1.55
C HIS A 30 2.75 41.80 -0.74
N PRO A 31 1.51 41.51 -1.08
CA PRO A 31 0.75 40.53 -0.33
C PRO A 31 1.48 39.18 -0.39
N TYR A 32 1.92 38.71 0.78
CA TYR A 32 2.59 37.42 0.90
C TYR A 32 1.59 36.32 0.50
N ARG A 33 1.87 35.67 -0.63
CA ARG A 33 1.07 34.54 -1.10
C ARG A 33 1.57 33.25 -0.45
N ALA A 34 0.71 32.61 0.35
CA ALA A 34 1.03 31.36 1.01
C ALA A 34 1.03 30.19 0.01
N ILE A 35 2.00 29.28 0.15
CA ILE A 35 2.01 28.05 -0.66
C ILE A 35 0.88 27.14 -0.16
N SER A 36 0.05 26.67 -1.09
CA SER A 36 -1.04 25.73 -0.78
C SER A 36 -0.50 24.43 -0.17
N LYS A 37 -0.85 24.16 1.08
CA LYS A 37 -0.48 22.92 1.77
C LYS A 37 -0.96 21.69 0.99
N ALA A 38 -2.16 21.73 0.44
CA ALA A 38 -2.70 20.65 -0.38
C ALA A 38 -1.89 20.38 -1.66
N ALA A 39 -1.30 21.44 -2.26
CA ALA A 39 -0.43 21.28 -3.43
C ALA A 39 0.87 20.55 -3.09
N VAL A 40 1.51 20.94 -1.98
CA VAL A 40 2.76 20.32 -1.53
C VAL A 40 2.51 18.88 -1.09
N THR A 41 1.45 18.62 -0.32
CA THR A 41 1.11 17.26 0.12
C THR A 41 0.74 16.35 -1.05
N SER A 42 0.01 16.83 -2.06
CA SER A 42 -0.28 16.06 -3.28
C SER A 42 0.99 15.64 -4.00
N LEU A 43 1.96 16.55 -4.15
CA LEU A 43 3.24 16.24 -4.78
C LEU A 43 4.05 15.23 -3.95
N ALA A 44 4.12 15.41 -2.63
CA ALA A 44 4.83 14.49 -1.74
C ALA A 44 4.22 13.07 -1.79
N ILE A 45 2.88 12.97 -1.74
CA ILE A 45 2.18 11.69 -1.89
C ILE A 45 2.42 11.10 -3.28
N GLY A 46 2.43 11.93 -4.32
CA GLY A 46 2.75 11.49 -5.68
C GLY A 46 4.14 10.83 -5.77
N LEU A 47 5.16 11.41 -5.13
CA LEU A 47 6.49 10.81 -5.07
C LEU A 47 6.51 9.50 -4.27
N LEU A 48 5.82 9.42 -3.14
CA LEU A 48 5.70 8.18 -2.36
C LEU A 48 4.93 7.10 -3.12
N SER A 49 4.05 7.49 -4.03
CA SER A 49 3.21 6.57 -4.81
C SER A 49 3.97 5.69 -5.80
N PHE A 50 5.27 5.94 -6.05
CA PHE A 50 6.09 4.99 -6.81
C PHE A 50 6.16 3.60 -6.16
N SER A 51 6.02 3.51 -4.84
CA SER A 51 5.94 2.23 -4.14
C SER A 51 4.72 1.39 -4.55
N ALA A 52 3.65 2.02 -5.05
CA ALA A 52 2.46 1.34 -5.54
C ALA A 52 2.72 0.50 -6.81
N LEU A 53 3.83 0.73 -7.53
CA LEU A 53 4.24 -0.13 -8.65
C LEU A 53 4.71 -1.51 -8.19
N VAL A 54 5.21 -1.61 -6.96
CA VAL A 54 5.68 -2.87 -6.38
C VAL A 54 4.57 -3.55 -5.56
N PHE A 55 3.82 -2.76 -4.80
CA PHE A 55 2.78 -3.25 -3.89
C PHE A 55 1.41 -2.73 -4.32
N PRO A 56 0.51 -3.59 -4.84
CA PRO A 56 -0.81 -3.17 -5.32
C PRO A 56 -1.69 -2.55 -4.22
N GLU A 57 -1.47 -2.93 -2.95
CA GLU A 57 -2.19 -2.38 -1.80
C GLU A 57 -1.95 -0.87 -1.64
N LEU A 58 -0.79 -0.38 -2.10
CA LEU A 58 -0.42 1.03 -2.03
C LEU A 58 -1.05 1.91 -3.13
N LEU A 59 -1.88 1.36 -4.02
CA LEU A 59 -2.64 2.15 -5.01
C LEU A 59 -3.62 3.16 -4.36
N ILE A 60 -3.86 3.02 -3.07
CA ILE A 60 -4.61 4.03 -2.30
C ILE A 60 -3.85 5.37 -2.21
N LEU A 61 -2.51 5.35 -2.22
CA LEU A 61 -1.69 6.57 -2.12
C LEU A 61 -1.91 7.50 -3.34
N PRO A 62 -1.71 7.04 -4.59
CA PRO A 62 -1.95 7.91 -5.73
C PRO A 62 -3.42 8.35 -5.85
N SER A 63 -4.40 7.56 -5.39
CA SER A 63 -5.80 7.98 -5.35
C SER A 63 -6.01 9.15 -4.40
N LEU A 64 -5.46 9.09 -3.19
CA LEU A 64 -5.50 10.20 -2.22
C LEU A 64 -4.75 11.44 -2.74
N GLY A 65 -3.57 11.25 -3.32
CA GLY A 65 -2.78 12.32 -3.90
C GLY A 65 -3.50 13.03 -5.06
N ALA A 66 -4.21 12.29 -5.91
CA ALA A 66 -5.02 12.87 -6.98
C ALA A 66 -6.18 13.71 -6.44
N VAL A 67 -6.90 13.22 -5.42
CA VAL A 67 -7.97 13.99 -4.75
C VAL A 67 -7.43 15.29 -4.17
N LEU A 68 -6.30 15.23 -3.43
CA LEU A 68 -5.66 16.42 -2.88
C LEU A 68 -5.18 17.40 -3.97
N GLY A 69 -4.68 16.88 -5.08
CA GLY A 69 -4.31 17.69 -6.25
C GLY A 69 -5.49 18.44 -6.85
N VAL A 70 -6.64 17.78 -7.00
CA VAL A 70 -7.89 18.42 -7.45
C VAL A 70 -8.34 19.50 -6.46
N ILE A 71 -8.32 19.20 -5.15
CA ILE A 71 -8.68 20.19 -4.11
C ILE A 71 -7.71 21.38 -4.17
N ALA A 72 -6.40 21.13 -4.31
CA ALA A 72 -5.40 22.19 -4.42
C ALA A 72 -5.68 23.12 -5.62
N ILE A 73 -5.97 22.55 -6.80
CA ILE A 73 -6.27 23.34 -8.00
C ILE A 73 -7.56 24.13 -7.82
N ARG A 74 -8.60 23.54 -7.20
CA ARG A 74 -9.86 24.27 -6.92
C ARG A 74 -9.63 25.43 -5.95
N ASN A 75 -8.86 25.23 -4.89
CA ASN A 75 -8.54 26.28 -3.92
C ASN A 75 -7.70 27.41 -4.55
N LEU A 76 -6.70 27.06 -5.38
CA LEU A 76 -5.89 28.03 -6.12
C LEU A 76 -6.71 28.87 -7.11
N ARG A 77 -7.78 28.30 -7.70
CA ARG A 77 -8.70 29.02 -8.57
C ARG A 77 -9.66 29.91 -7.77
N ARG A 78 -10.03 29.49 -6.56
CA ARG A 78 -10.98 30.22 -5.71
C ARG A 78 -10.32 31.39 -4.97
N TYR A 79 -9.04 31.26 -4.60
CA TYR A 79 -8.28 32.25 -3.82
C TYR A 79 -6.94 32.58 -4.50
N PRO A 80 -6.97 33.20 -5.72
CA PRO A 80 -5.76 33.41 -6.51
C PRO A 80 -4.81 34.45 -5.92
N GLU A 81 -5.33 35.38 -5.09
CA GLU A 81 -4.55 36.43 -4.44
C GLU A 81 -3.84 35.97 -3.18
N GLU A 82 -4.38 34.94 -2.51
CA GLU A 82 -3.86 34.45 -1.22
C GLU A 82 -2.95 33.23 -1.37
N LEU A 83 -3.21 32.40 -2.41
CA LEU A 83 -2.54 31.11 -2.56
C LEU A 83 -1.68 31.06 -3.81
N THR A 84 -0.49 30.46 -3.66
CA THR A 84 0.42 30.11 -4.75
C THR A 84 0.71 28.60 -4.73
N GLY A 85 1.31 28.07 -5.82
CA GLY A 85 1.70 26.65 -5.90
C GLY A 85 0.96 25.88 -6.98
N ARG A 86 0.62 26.56 -8.09
CA ARG A 86 -0.05 25.92 -9.24
C ARG A 86 0.81 24.81 -9.87
N ILE A 87 2.13 25.04 -9.95
CA ILE A 87 3.06 24.05 -10.53
C ILE A 87 3.10 22.77 -9.69
N PRO A 88 3.36 22.79 -8.37
CA PRO A 88 3.37 21.57 -7.56
C PRO A 88 1.99 20.89 -7.52
N ALA A 89 0.88 21.64 -7.54
CA ALA A 89 -0.46 21.06 -7.61
C ALA A 89 -0.70 20.28 -8.91
N MET A 90 -0.31 20.86 -10.06
CA MET A 90 -0.45 20.20 -11.35
C MET A 90 0.48 18.99 -11.47
N LEU A 91 1.76 19.13 -11.06
CA LEU A 91 2.71 18.03 -11.08
C LEU A 91 2.25 16.89 -10.18
N GLY A 92 1.80 17.19 -8.97
CA GLY A 92 1.26 16.18 -8.04
C GLY A 92 0.05 15.46 -8.63
N LEU A 93 -0.90 16.19 -9.20
CA LEU A 93 -2.09 15.61 -9.82
C LEU A 93 -1.74 14.72 -11.02
N VAL A 94 -0.91 15.21 -11.93
CA VAL A 94 -0.49 14.44 -13.13
C VAL A 94 0.27 13.18 -12.72
N LEU A 95 1.23 13.31 -11.80
CA LEU A 95 2.02 12.18 -11.30
C LEU A 95 1.12 11.12 -10.64
N CYS A 96 0.23 11.54 -9.73
CA CYS A 96 -0.70 10.62 -9.08
C CYS A 96 -1.65 9.95 -10.08
N SER A 97 -2.15 10.69 -11.08
CA SER A 97 -3.04 10.14 -12.10
C SER A 97 -2.33 9.12 -12.98
N LEU A 98 -1.10 9.41 -13.41
CA LEU A 98 -0.27 8.49 -14.19
C LEU A 98 0.05 7.21 -13.41
N LEU A 99 0.42 7.34 -12.13
CA LEU A 99 0.73 6.19 -11.28
C LEU A 99 -0.52 5.38 -10.94
N LEU A 100 -1.67 6.02 -10.78
CA LEU A 100 -2.94 5.33 -10.54
C LEU A 100 -3.35 4.50 -11.76
N VAL A 101 -3.37 5.11 -12.94
CA VAL A 101 -3.78 4.43 -14.18
C VAL A 101 -2.71 3.41 -14.61
N GLY A 102 -1.45 3.82 -14.67
CA GLY A 102 -0.33 2.95 -15.07
C GLY A 102 -0.09 1.81 -14.09
N GLY A 103 -0.13 2.08 -12.78
CA GLY A 103 -0.01 1.07 -11.73
C GLY A 103 -1.16 0.06 -11.77
N SER A 104 -2.39 0.53 -11.93
CA SER A 104 -3.56 -0.35 -12.06
C SER A 104 -3.47 -1.23 -13.32
N ALA A 105 -3.08 -0.64 -14.45
CA ALA A 105 -2.89 -1.39 -15.70
C ALA A 105 -1.76 -2.43 -15.58
N LEU A 106 -0.64 -2.07 -14.95
CA LEU A 106 0.48 -2.98 -14.70
C LEU A 106 0.04 -4.18 -13.84
N HIS A 107 -0.62 -3.92 -12.72
CA HIS A 107 -1.08 -4.98 -11.83
C HIS A 107 -2.16 -5.85 -12.48
N ALA A 108 -3.05 -5.27 -13.27
CA ALA A 108 -4.04 -6.02 -14.06
C ALA A 108 -3.35 -6.92 -15.11
N ALA A 109 -2.33 -6.42 -15.82
CA ALA A 109 -1.57 -7.19 -16.77
C ALA A 109 -0.81 -8.35 -16.09
N ILE A 110 -0.13 -8.07 -14.98
CA ILE A 110 0.54 -9.12 -14.19
C ILE A 110 -0.48 -10.18 -13.75
N TYR A 111 -1.63 -9.74 -13.23
CA TYR A 111 -2.69 -10.66 -12.79
C TYR A 111 -3.21 -11.53 -13.95
N ALA A 112 -3.40 -10.97 -15.14
CA ALA A 112 -3.91 -11.69 -16.30
C ALA A 112 -2.89 -12.70 -16.87
N THR A 113 -1.59 -12.36 -16.82
CA THR A 113 -0.52 -13.15 -17.47
C THR A 113 0.22 -14.11 -16.53
N GLU A 114 -0.07 -14.08 -15.21
CA GLU A 114 0.68 -14.91 -14.26
C GLU A 114 0.27 -16.39 -14.23
N VAL A 115 -0.93 -16.71 -14.76
CA VAL A 115 -1.43 -18.09 -14.83
C VAL A 115 -0.89 -18.73 -16.11
N PRO A 116 -0.15 -19.85 -16.01
CA PRO A 116 0.27 -20.59 -17.21
C PRO A 116 -0.91 -21.13 -17.99
N ASP A 117 -0.75 -21.33 -19.31
CA ASP A 117 -1.80 -21.84 -20.16
C ASP A 117 -2.28 -23.23 -19.71
N GLY A 118 -3.57 -23.44 -19.71
CA GLY A 118 -4.20 -24.71 -19.32
C GLY A 118 -4.41 -24.91 -17.83
N TYR A 119 -4.10 -23.90 -16.99
CA TYR A 119 -4.36 -23.96 -15.54
C TYR A 119 -5.48 -23.02 -15.15
N GLU A 120 -6.31 -23.43 -14.20
CA GLU A 120 -7.36 -22.64 -13.60
C GLU A 120 -6.84 -21.96 -12.32
N ARG A 121 -7.02 -20.64 -12.20
CA ARG A 121 -6.68 -19.93 -10.96
C ARG A 121 -7.65 -20.30 -9.86
N ILE A 122 -7.14 -20.79 -8.75
CA ILE A 122 -7.91 -21.02 -7.53
C ILE A 122 -7.40 -20.17 -6.38
N SER A 123 -8.24 -19.97 -5.38
CA SER A 123 -7.86 -19.32 -4.12
C SER A 123 -8.08 -20.28 -2.96
N TYR A 124 -7.44 -20.02 -1.83
CA TYR A 124 -7.71 -20.78 -0.60
C TYR A 124 -9.17 -20.66 -0.13
N ASN A 125 -9.90 -19.64 -0.56
CA ASN A 125 -11.30 -19.49 -0.18
C ASN A 125 -12.18 -20.62 -0.72
N SER A 126 -11.84 -21.19 -1.89
CA SER A 126 -12.53 -22.37 -2.45
C SER A 126 -12.18 -23.68 -1.73
N LEU A 127 -11.06 -23.69 -0.99
CA LEU A 127 -10.57 -24.85 -0.26
C LEU A 127 -11.01 -24.85 1.21
N LYS A 128 -11.27 -23.65 1.77
CA LYS A 128 -11.62 -23.49 3.19
C LYS A 128 -12.98 -24.09 3.52
N SER A 129 -13.08 -24.73 4.67
CA SER A 129 -14.37 -25.08 5.26
C SER A 129 -15.14 -23.79 5.63
N ALA A 130 -16.47 -23.86 5.56
CA ALA A 130 -17.31 -22.74 5.96
C ALA A 130 -17.17 -22.47 7.48
N PRO A 131 -17.25 -21.20 7.92
CA PRO A 131 -17.19 -20.85 9.33
C PRO A 131 -18.22 -21.65 10.16
N GLY A 132 -17.77 -22.23 11.27
CA GLY A 132 -18.62 -23.04 12.17
C GLY A 132 -18.89 -24.48 11.72
N LYS A 133 -18.32 -24.89 10.58
CA LYS A 133 -18.32 -26.30 10.15
C LYS A 133 -17.02 -27.01 10.54
N PRO A 134 -17.03 -28.36 10.62
CA PRO A 134 -15.79 -29.11 10.79
C PRO A 134 -14.77 -28.77 9.71
N ASP A 135 -13.48 -28.81 10.06
CA ASP A 135 -12.39 -28.54 9.15
C ASP A 135 -12.21 -29.71 8.16
N PHE A 136 -13.05 -29.71 7.13
CA PHE A 136 -13.16 -30.75 6.12
C PHE A 136 -13.34 -30.12 4.72
N PRO A 137 -12.82 -30.75 3.63
CA PRO A 137 -12.95 -30.24 2.28
C PRO A 137 -14.40 -29.94 1.87
N PRO A 138 -14.73 -28.70 1.49
CA PRO A 138 -16.06 -28.35 0.99
C PRO A 138 -16.33 -28.98 -0.39
N GLY A 139 -17.59 -29.02 -0.80
CA GLY A 139 -17.99 -29.58 -2.11
C GLY A 139 -17.27 -28.90 -3.29
N GLU A 140 -16.99 -27.59 -3.20
CA GLU A 140 -16.24 -26.86 -4.22
C GLU A 140 -14.80 -27.39 -4.33
N ALA A 141 -14.15 -27.69 -3.21
CA ALA A 141 -12.81 -28.24 -3.20
C ALA A 141 -12.76 -29.66 -3.80
N LEU A 142 -13.78 -30.49 -3.48
CA LEU A 142 -13.90 -31.84 -4.04
C LEU A 142 -14.10 -31.81 -5.57
N ALA A 143 -14.74 -30.79 -6.11
CA ALA A 143 -14.89 -30.59 -7.55
C ALA A 143 -13.60 -30.18 -8.27
N LEU A 144 -12.55 -29.83 -7.53
CA LEU A 144 -11.22 -29.48 -8.05
C LEU A 144 -10.28 -30.69 -8.11
N ASP A 145 -10.70 -31.87 -7.62
CA ASP A 145 -9.89 -33.07 -7.66
C ASP A 145 -9.51 -33.45 -9.10
N GLY A 146 -8.24 -33.72 -9.34
CA GLY A 146 -7.66 -34.04 -10.66
C GLY A 146 -7.54 -32.86 -11.61
N LYS A 147 -7.94 -31.64 -11.22
CA LYS A 147 -7.83 -30.48 -12.11
C LYS A 147 -6.46 -29.84 -12.06
N LYS A 148 -6.08 -29.24 -13.21
CA LYS A 148 -4.89 -28.40 -13.34
C LYS A 148 -5.19 -27.02 -12.76
N VAL A 149 -4.54 -26.69 -11.64
CA VAL A 149 -4.81 -25.46 -10.89
C VAL A 149 -3.54 -24.61 -10.73
N PHE A 150 -3.75 -23.31 -10.63
CA PHE A 150 -2.73 -22.34 -10.26
C PHE A 150 -3.13 -21.68 -8.95
N LEU A 151 -2.20 -21.65 -7.99
CA LEU A 151 -2.41 -21.00 -6.70
C LEU A 151 -1.12 -20.32 -6.20
N LYS A 152 -1.31 -19.43 -5.23
CA LYS A 152 -0.23 -18.70 -4.58
C LYS A 152 -0.26 -18.95 -3.08
N GLY A 153 0.90 -19.22 -2.48
CA GLY A 153 1.00 -19.43 -1.04
C GLY A 153 2.42 -19.27 -0.55
N TYR A 154 2.60 -19.52 0.73
CA TYR A 154 3.90 -19.50 1.41
C TYR A 154 4.30 -20.91 1.81
N ILE A 155 5.61 -21.18 1.78
CA ILE A 155 6.14 -22.45 2.28
C ILE A 155 6.10 -22.44 3.80
N HIS A 156 5.45 -23.43 4.40
CA HIS A 156 5.37 -23.56 5.85
C HIS A 156 6.75 -23.82 6.46
N PRO A 157 7.14 -23.19 7.57
CA PRO A 157 8.49 -23.29 8.13
C PRO A 157 8.86 -24.67 8.72
N SER A 158 7.90 -25.59 8.88
CA SER A 158 8.16 -26.98 9.35
C SER A 158 8.75 -27.88 8.27
N VAL A 159 9.33 -27.32 7.23
CA VAL A 159 10.00 -28.12 6.18
C VAL A 159 11.32 -28.63 6.71
N ASP A 160 11.49 -29.95 6.71
CA ASP A 160 12.75 -30.60 7.02
C ASP A 160 13.72 -30.38 5.86
N GLY A 161 14.76 -29.55 6.06
CA GLY A 161 15.88 -29.43 5.14
C GLY A 161 16.26 -27.99 4.79
N MET A 162 17.55 -27.70 4.91
CA MET A 162 18.20 -26.56 4.28
C MET A 162 18.66 -27.00 2.89
N GLY A 163 18.15 -26.33 1.82
CA GLY A 163 18.59 -26.59 0.45
C GLY A 163 17.45 -26.88 -0.52
N ALA A 164 17.68 -27.78 -1.45
CA ALA A 164 16.70 -28.16 -2.48
C ALA A 164 15.54 -28.94 -1.89
N ILE A 165 14.37 -28.33 -1.88
CA ILE A 165 13.15 -28.91 -1.33
C ILE A 165 12.29 -29.42 -2.47
N LYS A 166 11.92 -30.71 -2.42
CA LYS A 166 11.00 -31.34 -3.37
C LYS A 166 9.60 -31.55 -2.81
N LYS A 167 9.46 -31.58 -1.48
CA LYS A 167 8.19 -31.70 -0.79
C LYS A 167 8.10 -30.66 0.31
N PHE A 168 6.96 -29.98 0.39
CA PHE A 168 6.70 -28.97 1.42
C PHE A 168 5.19 -28.75 1.58
N VAL A 169 4.82 -28.10 2.65
CA VAL A 169 3.42 -27.66 2.87
C VAL A 169 3.28 -26.21 2.47
N LEU A 170 2.29 -25.93 1.65
CA LEU A 170 1.92 -24.57 1.23
C LEU A 170 0.75 -24.07 2.07
N VAL A 171 0.85 -22.82 2.51
CA VAL A 171 -0.17 -22.14 3.35
C VAL A 171 -0.53 -20.77 2.79
N PRO A 172 -1.74 -20.26 3.06
CA PRO A 172 -2.20 -18.97 2.53
C PRO A 172 -1.43 -17.77 3.12
N ASP A 173 -1.02 -17.87 4.38
CA ASP A 173 -0.30 -16.84 5.13
C ASP A 173 0.67 -17.47 6.14
N LEU A 174 1.65 -16.69 6.57
CA LEU A 174 2.63 -17.10 7.58
C LEU A 174 2.23 -16.67 9.00
N GLY A 175 1.20 -15.84 9.16
CA GLY A 175 0.81 -15.30 10.47
C GLY A 175 0.43 -16.40 11.45
N THR A 176 -0.38 -17.34 11.02
CA THR A 176 -0.83 -18.45 11.87
C THR A 176 0.33 -19.35 12.30
N CYS A 177 1.29 -19.61 11.40
CA CYS A 177 2.44 -20.48 11.69
C CYS A 177 3.49 -19.82 12.60
N CYS A 178 3.76 -18.51 12.35
CA CYS A 178 4.81 -17.79 13.08
C CYS A 178 4.42 -17.42 14.51
N PHE A 179 3.13 -17.32 14.81
CA PHE A 179 2.62 -16.98 16.15
C PHE A 179 2.17 -18.21 16.97
N GLY A 180 2.66 -19.42 16.61
CA GLY A 180 2.51 -20.62 17.44
C GLY A 180 1.18 -21.37 17.25
N GLY A 181 0.40 -21.03 16.23
CA GLY A 181 -0.80 -21.77 15.85
C GLY A 181 -0.53 -22.74 14.70
N GLN A 182 -1.23 -23.89 14.71
CA GLN A 182 -1.28 -24.75 13.53
C GLN A 182 -2.37 -24.24 12.58
N PRO A 183 -2.07 -24.06 11.28
CA PRO A 183 -3.11 -23.70 10.31
C PRO A 183 -4.22 -24.76 10.28
N PRO A 184 -5.48 -24.38 9.99
CA PRO A 184 -6.53 -25.34 9.73
C PRO A 184 -6.15 -26.35 8.63
N LEU A 185 -6.64 -27.58 8.73
CA LEU A 185 -6.29 -28.66 7.81
C LEU A 185 -6.65 -28.32 6.36
N THR A 186 -7.75 -27.59 6.17
CA THR A 186 -8.20 -27.11 4.86
C THR A 186 -7.42 -25.89 4.33
N HIS A 187 -6.45 -25.38 5.11
CA HIS A 187 -5.54 -24.31 4.68
C HIS A 187 -4.15 -24.83 4.30
N MET A 188 -3.93 -26.13 4.41
CA MET A 188 -2.64 -26.76 4.14
C MET A 188 -2.70 -27.62 2.90
N ILE A 189 -1.72 -27.46 2.01
CA ILE A 189 -1.59 -28.24 0.77
C ILE A 189 -0.20 -28.85 0.77
N GLU A 190 -0.08 -30.18 0.75
CA GLU A 190 1.18 -30.86 0.51
C GLU A 190 1.58 -30.69 -0.96
N VAL A 191 2.71 -30.08 -1.22
CA VAL A 191 3.24 -29.89 -2.57
C VAL A 191 4.35 -30.89 -2.83
N SER A 192 4.23 -31.60 -3.94
CA SER A 192 5.30 -32.45 -4.51
C SER A 192 5.76 -31.86 -5.82
N VAL A 193 7.02 -31.40 -5.89
CA VAL A 193 7.59 -30.79 -7.09
C VAL A 193 8.00 -31.89 -8.06
N LYS A 194 7.33 -31.96 -9.20
CA LYS A 194 7.63 -32.92 -10.28
C LYS A 194 8.61 -32.39 -11.30
N SER A 195 8.75 -31.05 -11.39
CA SER A 195 9.74 -30.42 -12.27
C SER A 195 11.17 -30.66 -11.79
N HIS A 196 12.13 -30.45 -12.68
CA HIS A 196 13.54 -30.47 -12.34
C HIS A 196 13.98 -29.21 -11.57
N ASP A 197 13.08 -28.27 -11.38
CA ASP A 197 13.35 -27.03 -10.68
C ASP A 197 13.67 -27.30 -9.20
N VAL A 198 14.68 -26.62 -8.74
CA VAL A 198 15.07 -26.64 -7.33
C VAL A 198 14.31 -25.54 -6.61
N VAL A 199 13.52 -25.91 -5.62
CA VAL A 199 12.82 -24.97 -4.77
C VAL A 199 13.64 -24.77 -3.50
N GLU A 200 14.07 -23.53 -3.26
CA GLU A 200 14.69 -23.15 -2.00
C GLU A 200 13.66 -22.58 -1.03
N TYR A 201 13.83 -22.87 0.24
CA TYR A 201 12.98 -22.27 1.28
C TYR A 201 13.13 -20.74 1.27
N SER A 202 12.01 -20.05 1.19
CA SER A 202 11.96 -18.60 1.40
C SER A 202 10.59 -18.19 1.94
N GLN A 203 10.56 -17.12 2.70
CA GLN A 203 9.33 -16.50 3.21
C GLN A 203 8.59 -15.67 2.15
N ARG A 204 8.98 -15.79 0.89
CA ARG A 204 8.30 -15.12 -0.22
C ARG A 204 7.12 -15.94 -0.70
N LYS A 205 6.07 -15.23 -1.12
CA LYS A 205 4.90 -15.85 -1.73
C LYS A 205 5.28 -16.54 -3.03
N ARG A 206 5.07 -17.84 -3.11
CA ARG A 206 5.35 -18.67 -4.29
C ARG A 206 4.11 -18.79 -5.17
N ARG A 207 4.34 -18.93 -6.46
CA ARG A 207 3.34 -19.21 -7.49
C ARG A 207 3.54 -20.65 -7.94
N LEU A 208 2.50 -21.45 -7.85
CA LEU A 208 2.55 -22.86 -8.19
C LEU A 208 1.44 -23.22 -9.16
N ALA A 209 1.76 -24.06 -10.11
CA ALA A 209 0.75 -24.67 -10.97
C ALA A 209 1.00 -26.18 -11.07
N GLY A 210 -0.07 -26.96 -11.04
CA GLY A 210 -0.01 -28.42 -11.03
C GLY A 210 -1.37 -29.05 -10.96
N VAL A 211 -1.38 -30.37 -10.77
CA VAL A 211 -2.63 -31.14 -10.58
C VAL A 211 -2.95 -31.20 -9.09
N LEU A 212 -4.14 -30.76 -8.74
CA LEU A 212 -4.64 -30.83 -7.36
C LEU A 212 -5.34 -32.16 -7.12
N HIS A 213 -4.97 -32.83 -6.04
CA HIS A 213 -5.63 -34.01 -5.54
C HIS A 213 -6.29 -33.70 -4.21
N VAL A 214 -7.57 -34.08 -4.06
CA VAL A 214 -8.36 -33.83 -2.86
C VAL A 214 -8.75 -35.17 -2.28
N ASP A 215 -8.20 -35.50 -1.11
CA ASP A 215 -8.58 -36.71 -0.37
C ASP A 215 -9.61 -36.37 0.72
N ARG A 216 -10.61 -37.21 0.90
CA ARG A 216 -11.53 -37.10 2.03
C ARG A 216 -10.93 -37.65 3.33
N HIS A 217 -9.88 -38.44 3.22
CA HIS A 217 -9.16 -38.97 4.35
C HIS A 217 -7.94 -38.11 4.63
N LEU A 218 -7.73 -37.81 5.91
CA LEU A 218 -6.61 -37.02 6.33
C LEU A 218 -5.30 -37.81 6.13
N LYS A 219 -4.42 -37.32 5.28
CA LYS A 219 -3.10 -37.87 5.07
C LYS A 219 -2.12 -37.35 6.09
N PRO A 220 -1.51 -38.18 6.95
CA PRO A 220 -0.53 -37.73 7.91
C PRO A 220 0.73 -37.19 7.24
N ILE A 221 1.26 -36.10 7.76
CA ILE A 221 2.53 -35.49 7.32
C ILE A 221 3.44 -35.31 8.55
N SER A 222 4.73 -35.54 8.38
CA SER A 222 5.73 -35.33 9.43
C SER A 222 5.68 -33.91 9.97
N GLY A 223 5.53 -33.76 11.30
CA GLY A 223 5.51 -32.47 11.98
C GLY A 223 4.18 -31.70 11.92
N LEU A 224 3.13 -32.24 11.28
CA LEU A 224 1.79 -31.63 11.16
C LEU A 224 0.70 -32.67 11.37
N ASN A 225 -0.52 -32.23 11.70
CA ASN A 225 -1.66 -33.14 11.92
C ASN A 225 -2.12 -33.88 10.66
N GLY A 226 -1.71 -33.41 9.50
CA GLY A 226 -2.06 -33.98 8.19
C GLY A 226 -2.68 -32.99 7.24
N VAL A 227 -2.96 -33.41 6.02
CA VAL A 227 -3.56 -32.61 4.95
C VAL A 227 -4.62 -33.38 4.18
N TYR A 228 -5.57 -32.66 3.61
CA TYR A 228 -6.56 -33.16 2.66
C TYR A 228 -6.15 -32.90 1.20
N TYR A 229 -5.27 -31.92 0.99
CA TYR A 229 -4.91 -31.44 -0.34
C TYR A 229 -3.48 -31.79 -0.67
N GLN A 230 -3.26 -32.29 -1.89
CA GLN A 230 -1.96 -32.59 -2.45
C GLN A 230 -1.86 -31.90 -3.81
N LEU A 231 -0.74 -31.26 -4.08
CA LEU A 231 -0.46 -30.61 -5.37
C LEU A 231 0.78 -31.24 -5.99
N ASP A 232 0.60 -31.88 -7.12
CA ASP A 232 1.70 -32.31 -7.98
C ASP A 232 2.14 -31.11 -8.83
N ALA A 233 3.11 -30.34 -8.34
CA ALA A 233 3.54 -29.09 -8.95
C ALA A 233 4.44 -29.35 -10.15
N GLU A 234 3.98 -28.89 -11.33
CA GLU A 234 4.73 -28.90 -12.59
C GLU A 234 5.47 -27.57 -12.82
N TYR A 235 4.99 -26.49 -12.19
CA TYR A 235 5.56 -25.15 -12.29
C TYR A 235 5.64 -24.52 -10.89
N VAL A 236 6.82 -23.97 -10.55
CA VAL A 236 7.09 -23.25 -9.29
C VAL A 236 7.92 -22.00 -9.58
N LYS A 237 7.44 -20.83 -9.06
CA LYS A 237 8.16 -19.56 -9.23
C LYS A 237 8.08 -18.66 -7.99
#